data_42f7754f32bcaba37d484a8cdf783696
#
_entry.id   42f7754f32bcaba37d484a8cdf783696
#
_cell.length_a   1.000
_cell.length_b   1.000
_cell.length_c   1.000
_cell.angle_alpha   90.00
_cell.angle_beta   90.00
_cell.angle_gamma   90.00
#
_symmetry.space_group_name_H-M   'P 1'
#
loop_
_entity.id
_entity.type
_entity.pdbx_description
1 polymer ?
#
loop_
_entity_poly.entity_id
_entity_poly.type
_entity_poly.pdbx_seq_one_letter_code
_entity_poly.pdbx_strand_id
1 'polypeptide(L)'
;RDRSPSRGLGDVYKRQTYNLGIPVAGDLQAFSCIDAGPDKAFRLIEAGIRQNIGDKGSVYAGLRNIDMDHFTTPFTALFTNASHGNFPILSANFPLATYPLAALCLHTEFSPLPGLTFRESLYNGVASDRINRQFRFCPRSDGMFNIGSLSYHIGEEDRHHGYYAVGYALGSSPSETSADKTFNYALWTLIEQPLLHIGESHLGAMWQGGTSPASRSTCRHYWGAGLIWSNIPPRMTQVGLVVNRALYADGRETDVELTGSFPVCNH
;
A
#
# COMPACT_ATOMS: atom_id res chain seq x y z
N ARG A 1 -16.49 5.69 -12.99
CA ARG A 1 -17.68 5.91 -12.13
C ARG A 1 -17.76 7.39 -11.85
N ASP A 2 -18.82 8.04 -12.31
CA ASP A 2 -19.12 9.45 -12.08
C ASP A 2 -19.00 9.81 -10.61
N ARG A 3 -18.02 10.67 -10.30
CA ARG A 3 -17.93 11.36 -9.02
C ARG A 3 -18.71 12.66 -9.14
N SER A 4 -20.01 12.59 -8.87
CA SER A 4 -20.80 13.80 -8.63
C SER A 4 -20.32 14.42 -7.34
N PRO A 5 -19.85 15.67 -7.32
CA PRO A 5 -19.45 16.32 -6.08
C PRO A 5 -20.71 16.59 -5.24
N SER A 6 -20.88 15.85 -4.17
CA SER A 6 -21.90 16.18 -3.17
C SER A 6 -21.46 17.45 -2.43
N ARG A 7 -22.13 18.56 -2.68
CA ARG A 7 -21.93 19.79 -1.94
C ARG A 7 -22.47 19.63 -0.51
N GLY A 8 -21.57 19.45 0.48
CA GLY A 8 -21.88 19.71 1.88
C GLY A 8 -21.86 18.54 2.87
N LEU A 9 -21.90 17.28 2.43
CA LEU A 9 -21.70 16.11 3.29
C LEU A 9 -20.56 15.28 2.70
N GLY A 10 -19.59 14.90 3.52
CA GLY A 10 -18.49 14.04 3.10
C GLY A 10 -18.98 12.66 2.63
N ASP A 11 -18.18 12.00 1.81
CA ASP A 11 -18.47 10.65 1.36
C ASP A 11 -18.33 9.66 2.52
N VAL A 12 -19.25 8.70 2.61
CA VAL A 12 -19.21 7.61 3.60
C VAL A 12 -18.80 6.33 2.90
N TYR A 13 -17.72 5.73 3.38
CA TYR A 13 -17.15 4.50 2.83
C TYR A 13 -17.32 3.34 3.78
N LYS A 14 -17.66 2.17 3.25
CA LYS A 14 -17.71 0.91 3.97
C LYS A 14 -17.22 -0.22 3.07
N ARG A 15 -16.17 -0.90 3.46
CA ARG A 15 -15.68 -2.14 2.84
C ARG A 15 -15.47 -3.23 3.89
N GLN A 16 -15.79 -4.45 3.52
CA GLN A 16 -15.69 -5.61 4.41
C GLN A 16 -15.22 -6.82 3.61
N THR A 17 -14.49 -7.73 4.26
CA THR A 17 -14.05 -8.99 3.67
C THR A 17 -14.49 -10.17 4.52
N TYR A 18 -14.61 -11.31 3.86
CA TYR A 18 -14.81 -12.60 4.47
C TYR A 18 -13.81 -13.58 3.87
N ASN A 19 -12.93 -14.12 4.70
CA ASN A 19 -11.84 -15.01 4.27
C ASN A 19 -12.25 -16.47 4.43
N LEU A 20 -11.96 -17.28 3.41
CA LEU A 20 -12.18 -18.72 3.38
C LEU A 20 -10.89 -19.41 2.94
N GLY A 21 -10.50 -20.48 3.60
CA GLY A 21 -9.34 -21.27 3.21
C GLY A 21 -8.42 -21.63 4.36
N ILE A 22 -7.32 -22.28 4.03
CA ILE A 22 -6.23 -22.65 4.95
C ILE A 22 -4.97 -21.95 4.43
N PRO A 23 -4.28 -21.17 5.26
CA PRO A 23 -3.04 -20.49 4.86
C PRO A 23 -1.92 -21.53 4.70
N VAL A 24 -1.23 -21.48 3.57
CA VAL A 24 -0.07 -22.34 3.27
C VAL A 24 1.14 -21.53 2.81
N ALA A 25 0.94 -20.28 2.40
CA ALA A 25 1.99 -19.46 1.81
C ALA A 25 2.97 -18.94 2.87
N GLY A 26 2.51 -18.69 4.09
CA GLY A 26 3.35 -18.18 5.18
C GLY A 26 4.48 -19.10 5.61
N ASP A 27 4.31 -20.42 5.39
CA ASP A 27 5.35 -21.42 5.68
C ASP A 27 6.45 -21.47 4.59
N LEU A 28 6.18 -20.90 3.41
CA LEU A 28 7.05 -20.96 2.25
C LEU A 28 7.72 -19.61 1.94
N GLN A 29 7.05 -18.52 2.18
CA GLN A 29 7.49 -17.17 1.79
C GLN A 29 7.07 -16.11 2.81
N ALA A 30 8.01 -15.25 3.22
CA ALA A 30 7.73 -14.15 4.14
C ALA A 30 6.92 -13.01 3.48
N PHE A 31 6.97 -12.86 2.15
CA PHE A 31 6.29 -11.80 1.41
C PHE A 31 4.97 -12.19 0.79
N SER A 32 4.77 -13.46 0.50
CA SER A 32 3.58 -13.90 -0.20
C SER A 32 2.36 -13.81 0.71
N CYS A 33 1.37 -13.03 0.31
CA CYS A 33 0.07 -12.91 0.97
C CYS A 33 -1.05 -13.38 0.04
N ILE A 34 -0.85 -14.52 -0.63
CA ILE A 34 -1.87 -15.11 -1.52
C ILE A 34 -2.98 -15.76 -0.70
N ASP A 35 -2.72 -16.09 0.55
CA ASP A 35 -3.70 -16.71 1.43
C ASP A 35 -4.44 -15.69 2.33
N ALA A 36 -5.58 -16.14 2.83
CA ALA A 36 -6.48 -15.32 3.62
C ALA A 36 -6.22 -15.36 5.13
N GLY A 37 -5.19 -16.07 5.58
CA GLY A 37 -4.91 -16.33 6.99
C GLY A 37 -5.82 -17.41 7.60
N PRO A 38 -5.48 -17.92 8.81
CA PRO A 38 -6.13 -19.06 9.42
C PRO A 38 -7.56 -18.80 9.89
N ASP A 39 -7.91 -17.55 10.14
CA ASP A 39 -9.16 -17.19 10.80
C ASP A 39 -10.25 -16.81 9.79
N LYS A 40 -11.33 -17.58 9.77
CA LYS A 40 -12.57 -17.25 9.09
C LYS A 40 -13.28 -16.14 9.85
N ALA A 41 -12.87 -14.90 9.66
CA ALA A 41 -13.42 -13.76 10.38
C ALA A 41 -14.05 -12.75 9.41
N PHE A 42 -15.19 -12.22 9.81
CA PHE A 42 -15.73 -11.01 9.21
C PHE A 42 -14.89 -9.82 9.67
N ARG A 43 -14.31 -9.08 8.72
CA ARG A 43 -13.47 -7.93 9.01
C ARG A 43 -13.99 -6.69 8.30
N LEU A 44 -14.05 -5.60 9.04
CA LEU A 44 -14.33 -4.28 8.48
C LEU A 44 -13.01 -3.65 8.06
N ILE A 45 -12.81 -3.46 6.75
CA ILE A 45 -11.57 -2.93 6.19
C ILE A 45 -11.61 -1.41 6.09
N GLU A 46 -12.77 -0.86 5.74
CA GLU A 46 -12.95 0.57 5.60
C GLU A 46 -14.33 0.98 6.11
N ALA A 47 -14.36 1.97 7.00
CA ALA A 47 -15.57 2.65 7.44
C ALA A 47 -15.19 4.04 7.96
N GLY A 48 -15.63 5.09 7.31
CA GLY A 48 -15.26 6.44 7.70
C GLY A 48 -15.94 7.51 6.86
N ILE A 49 -15.55 8.73 7.13
CA ILE A 49 -16.08 9.93 6.48
C ILE A 49 -14.92 10.63 5.78
N ARG A 50 -15.08 10.93 4.51
CA ARG A 50 -14.18 11.80 3.75
C ARG A 50 -14.85 13.15 3.54
N GLN A 51 -14.16 14.22 3.88
CA GLN A 51 -14.55 15.60 3.63
C GLN A 51 -13.57 16.24 2.64
N ASN A 52 -14.09 16.70 1.51
CA ASN A 52 -13.30 17.49 0.58
C ASN A 52 -13.13 18.93 1.11
N ILE A 53 -11.92 19.48 0.97
CA ILE A 53 -11.55 20.83 1.37
C ILE A 53 -11.18 21.60 0.10
N GLY A 54 -12.16 22.31 -0.45
CA GLY A 54 -12.04 22.91 -1.78
C GLY A 54 -11.77 21.84 -2.85
N ASP A 55 -11.10 22.26 -3.93
CA ASP A 55 -10.79 21.38 -5.08
C ASP A 55 -9.41 20.69 -4.94
N LYS A 56 -8.65 21.04 -3.93
CA LYS A 56 -7.24 20.63 -3.81
C LYS A 56 -6.93 19.71 -2.65
N GLY A 57 -7.87 19.45 -1.77
CA GLY A 57 -7.60 18.65 -0.59
C GLY A 57 -8.78 17.85 -0.10
N SER A 58 -8.48 16.83 0.70
CA SER A 58 -9.48 16.07 1.44
C SER A 58 -8.93 15.59 2.78
N VAL A 59 -9.83 15.38 3.72
CA VAL A 59 -9.55 14.74 5.01
C VAL A 59 -10.48 13.55 5.15
N TYR A 60 -9.93 12.43 5.56
CA TYR A 60 -10.67 11.21 5.91
C TYR A 60 -10.43 10.87 7.37
N ALA A 61 -11.49 10.50 8.08
CA ALA A 61 -11.43 10.00 9.43
C ALA A 61 -12.27 8.72 9.56
N GLY A 62 -11.68 7.65 10.07
CA GLY A 62 -12.34 6.36 10.21
C GLY A 62 -11.40 5.18 10.21
N LEU A 63 -11.95 3.99 10.00
CA LEU A 63 -11.16 2.77 9.78
C LEU A 63 -10.64 2.72 8.35
N ARG A 64 -9.35 2.43 8.21
CA ARG A 64 -8.69 2.29 6.93
C ARG A 64 -7.43 1.44 7.05
N ASN A 65 -7.01 0.82 5.96
CA ASN A 65 -5.69 0.20 5.87
C ASN A 65 -4.72 1.08 5.06
N ILE A 66 -3.43 0.83 5.24
CA ILE A 66 -2.34 1.61 4.62
C ILE A 66 -2.23 1.37 3.11
N ASP A 67 -2.63 0.19 2.64
CA ASP A 67 -2.44 -0.22 1.24
C ASP A 67 -3.22 0.65 0.25
N MET A 68 -4.29 1.30 0.73
CA MET A 68 -5.21 2.06 -0.10
C MET A 68 -4.66 3.41 -0.59
N ASP A 69 -3.69 3.99 0.11
CA ASP A 69 -3.35 5.41 -0.07
C ASP A 69 -1.96 5.67 -0.64
N HIS A 70 -0.98 4.79 -0.34
CA HIS A 70 0.43 5.11 -0.58
C HIS A 70 1.12 4.26 -1.64
N PHE A 71 0.67 3.00 -1.87
CA PHE A 71 1.43 2.01 -2.64
C PHE A 71 0.72 1.45 -3.86
N THR A 72 -0.60 1.68 -4.02
CA THR A 72 -1.35 1.18 -5.15
C THR A 72 -1.19 2.10 -6.35
N THR A 73 -0.51 1.63 -7.38
CA THR A 73 -0.29 2.30 -8.65
C THR A 73 -0.64 1.38 -9.81
N PRO A 74 -0.79 1.87 -11.06
CA PRO A 74 -1.15 1.03 -12.19
C PRO A 74 -0.22 -0.15 -12.43
N PHE A 75 1.09 0.01 -12.21
CA PHE A 75 2.05 -1.08 -12.44
C PHE A 75 2.13 -2.03 -11.24
N THR A 76 2.15 -1.50 -10.01
CA THR A 76 2.19 -2.34 -8.81
C THR A 76 0.94 -3.21 -8.67
N ALA A 77 -0.23 -2.72 -9.10
CA ALA A 77 -1.50 -3.44 -9.03
C ALA A 77 -1.56 -4.69 -9.93
N LEU A 78 -0.64 -4.85 -10.89
CA LEU A 78 -0.55 -6.04 -11.73
C LEU A 78 -0.02 -7.25 -10.97
N PHE A 79 0.89 -7.04 -10.01
CA PHE A 79 1.58 -8.10 -9.30
C PHE A 79 0.78 -8.60 -8.10
N THR A 80 0.95 -9.88 -7.78
CA THR A 80 0.23 -10.57 -6.69
C THR A 80 1.03 -10.67 -5.40
N ASN A 81 2.35 -10.55 -5.49
CA ASN A 81 3.20 -10.56 -4.31
C ASN A 81 2.94 -9.32 -3.43
N ALA A 82 2.77 -9.50 -2.13
CA ALA A 82 2.43 -8.46 -1.17
C ALA A 82 3.48 -7.32 -1.09
N SER A 83 4.73 -7.60 -1.46
CA SER A 83 5.80 -6.60 -1.47
C SER A 83 5.57 -5.44 -2.44
N HIS A 84 4.70 -5.62 -3.44
CA HIS A 84 4.33 -4.57 -4.39
C HIS A 84 3.26 -3.62 -3.84
N GLY A 85 2.52 -4.03 -2.81
CA GLY A 85 1.63 -3.17 -2.04
C GLY A 85 2.41 -2.55 -0.89
N ASN A 86 2.66 -3.33 0.15
CA ASN A 86 3.25 -2.85 1.38
C ASN A 86 4.69 -3.36 1.53
N PHE A 87 5.64 -2.48 1.35
CA PHE A 87 7.07 -2.84 1.32
C PHE A 87 7.51 -3.59 2.57
N PRO A 88 8.38 -4.60 2.45
CA PRO A 88 8.89 -5.36 3.60
C PRO A 88 9.54 -4.51 4.70
N ILE A 89 10.15 -3.36 4.35
CA ILE A 89 10.65 -2.40 5.35
C ILE A 89 9.55 -1.77 6.20
N LEU A 90 8.30 -1.89 5.79
CA LEU A 90 7.14 -1.44 6.56
C LEU A 90 6.46 -2.62 7.24
N SER A 91 6.06 -3.64 6.48
CA SER A 91 5.31 -4.78 6.99
C SER A 91 6.06 -5.62 8.03
N ALA A 92 7.40 -5.74 7.90
CA ALA A 92 8.22 -6.45 8.86
C ALA A 92 8.68 -5.60 10.07
N ASN A 93 8.56 -4.27 9.98
CA ASN A 93 9.12 -3.38 10.99
C ASN A 93 8.09 -2.65 11.83
N PHE A 94 6.81 -2.69 11.44
CA PHE A 94 5.73 -2.00 12.14
C PHE A 94 4.49 -2.89 12.24
N PRO A 95 3.71 -2.84 13.32
CA PRO A 95 2.45 -3.56 13.46
C PRO A 95 1.34 -2.85 12.68
N LEU A 96 1.42 -2.89 11.36
CA LEU A 96 0.62 -2.10 10.45
C LEU A 96 -0.83 -2.56 10.32
N ALA A 97 -1.70 -1.60 9.99
CA ALA A 97 -3.02 -1.85 9.46
C ALA A 97 -2.94 -2.19 7.96
N THR A 98 -2.50 -3.41 7.62
CA THR A 98 -2.46 -3.93 6.25
C THR A 98 -3.59 -4.91 6.02
N TYR A 99 -3.98 -5.11 4.76
CA TYR A 99 -5.00 -6.11 4.42
C TYR A 99 -4.70 -7.48 5.08
N PRO A 100 -5.67 -8.12 5.75
CA PRO A 100 -7.08 -7.76 5.87
C PRO A 100 -7.42 -6.97 7.14
N LEU A 101 -6.47 -6.29 7.77
CA LEU A 101 -6.66 -5.51 8.98
C LEU A 101 -6.90 -4.04 8.68
N ALA A 102 -7.59 -3.35 9.59
CA ALA A 102 -7.76 -1.90 9.57
C ALA A 102 -7.54 -1.34 10.97
N ALA A 103 -7.14 -0.08 11.03
CA ALA A 103 -7.04 0.69 12.27
C ALA A 103 -7.71 2.03 12.11
N LEU A 104 -8.03 2.67 13.23
CA LEU A 104 -8.52 4.03 13.22
C LEU A 104 -7.45 4.94 12.65
N CYS A 105 -7.85 5.76 11.67
CA CYS A 105 -6.96 6.56 10.85
C CYS A 105 -7.51 7.98 10.66
N LEU A 106 -6.63 8.95 10.67
CA LEU A 106 -6.81 10.27 10.08
C LEU A 106 -5.91 10.36 8.86
N HIS A 107 -6.51 10.52 7.68
CA HIS A 107 -5.78 10.65 6.42
C HIS A 107 -6.08 12.00 5.77
N THR A 108 -5.05 12.65 5.25
CA THR A 108 -5.14 13.90 4.51
C THR A 108 -4.48 13.77 3.16
N GLU A 109 -5.10 14.35 2.15
CA GLU A 109 -4.55 14.49 0.80
C GLU A 109 -4.62 15.95 0.37
N PHE A 110 -3.55 16.47 -0.21
CA PHE A 110 -3.46 17.84 -0.70
C PHE A 110 -2.68 17.92 -2.01
N SER A 111 -3.31 18.46 -3.06
CA SER A 111 -2.75 18.62 -4.40
C SER A 111 -2.65 20.12 -4.76
N PRO A 112 -1.57 20.80 -4.36
CA PRO A 112 -1.43 22.25 -4.59
C PRO A 112 -1.29 22.61 -6.07
N LEU A 113 -0.66 21.74 -6.84
CA LEU A 113 -0.37 21.89 -8.28
C LEU A 113 -0.82 20.65 -9.04
N PRO A 114 -1.12 20.77 -10.34
CA PRO A 114 -1.39 19.61 -11.19
C PRO A 114 -0.26 18.59 -11.10
N GLY A 115 -0.62 17.34 -10.88
CA GLY A 115 0.32 16.23 -10.76
C GLY A 115 1.03 16.09 -9.40
N LEU A 116 1.11 17.14 -8.58
CA LEU A 116 1.79 17.10 -7.28
C LEU A 116 0.80 16.80 -6.16
N THR A 117 1.03 15.73 -5.40
CA THR A 117 0.15 15.34 -4.29
C THR A 117 0.94 15.00 -3.03
N PHE A 118 0.53 15.59 -1.93
CA PHE A 118 0.97 15.26 -0.57
C PHE A 118 -0.08 14.36 0.07
N ARG A 119 0.33 13.27 0.67
CA ARG A 119 -0.51 12.39 1.49
C ARG A 119 0.12 12.19 2.84
N GLU A 120 -0.73 12.22 3.85
CA GLU A 120 -0.34 12.01 5.24
C GLU A 120 -1.40 11.17 5.93
N SER A 121 -0.97 10.12 6.63
CA SER A 121 -1.88 9.23 7.38
C SER A 121 -1.34 8.97 8.77
N LEU A 122 -2.21 9.12 9.76
CA LEU A 122 -1.93 8.83 11.15
C LEU A 122 -2.86 7.72 11.63
N TYR A 123 -2.29 6.61 12.09
CA TYR A 123 -3.01 5.44 12.56
C TYR A 123 -2.80 5.19 14.06
N ASN A 124 -3.76 4.54 14.70
CA ASN A 124 -3.47 3.85 15.95
C ASN A 124 -2.33 2.84 15.72
N GLY A 125 -1.36 2.76 16.63
CA GLY A 125 -0.11 2.03 16.40
C GLY A 125 -0.24 0.50 16.33
N VAL A 126 -1.42 -0.05 16.67
CA VAL A 126 -1.72 -1.48 16.60
C VAL A 126 -3.02 -1.66 15.84
N ALA A 127 -2.98 -2.40 14.75
CA ALA A 127 -4.16 -2.87 14.05
C ALA A 127 -4.84 -4.02 14.81
N SER A 128 -6.13 -4.22 14.61
CA SER A 128 -6.87 -5.30 15.26
C SER A 128 -7.77 -6.04 14.27
N ASP A 129 -7.83 -7.34 14.42
CA ASP A 129 -8.76 -8.24 13.73
C ASP A 129 -10.18 -8.22 14.36
N ARG A 130 -10.30 -7.72 15.59
CA ARG A 130 -11.57 -7.68 16.33
C ARG A 130 -12.28 -6.36 16.11
N ILE A 131 -13.50 -6.41 15.58
CA ILE A 131 -14.30 -5.22 15.23
C ILE A 131 -14.48 -4.25 16.42
N ASN A 132 -14.61 -4.74 17.63
CA ASN A 132 -14.74 -3.92 18.83
C ASN A 132 -13.43 -3.21 19.24
N ARG A 133 -12.29 -3.62 18.69
CA ARG A 133 -10.97 -3.02 18.93
C ARG A 133 -10.49 -2.17 17.77
N GLN A 134 -11.05 -2.33 16.57
CA GLN A 134 -10.66 -1.56 15.40
C GLN A 134 -10.88 -0.05 15.58
N PHE A 135 -11.97 0.34 16.28
CA PHE A 135 -12.27 1.75 16.59
C PHE A 135 -11.54 2.30 17.82
N ARG A 136 -10.61 1.54 18.37
CA ARG A 136 -9.84 1.99 19.53
C ARG A 136 -8.76 2.97 19.10
N PHE A 137 -8.65 4.09 19.83
CA PHE A 137 -7.56 5.03 19.73
C PHE A 137 -6.88 5.17 21.08
N CYS A 138 -5.77 4.48 21.28
CA CYS A 138 -5.06 4.41 22.54
C CYS A 138 -3.55 4.60 22.36
N PRO A 139 -3.07 5.79 22.01
CA PRO A 139 -1.64 6.05 21.77
C PRO A 139 -0.72 5.70 22.94
N ARG A 140 -1.25 5.74 24.16
CA ARG A 140 -0.47 5.39 25.36
C ARG A 140 -0.13 3.90 25.44
N SER A 141 -1.05 3.01 25.08
CA SER A 141 -0.80 1.56 25.09
C SER A 141 -0.31 1.06 23.74
N ASP A 142 -0.98 1.46 22.67
CA ASP A 142 -0.80 0.89 21.34
C ASP A 142 0.29 1.61 20.51
N GLY A 143 0.69 2.81 20.94
CA GLY A 143 1.55 3.66 20.14
C GLY A 143 0.81 4.33 19.00
N MET A 144 1.58 4.84 18.04
CA MET A 144 1.07 5.51 16.84
C MET A 144 1.91 5.13 15.63
N PHE A 145 1.28 5.08 14.48
CA PHE A 145 1.96 4.92 13.20
C PHE A 145 1.58 6.06 12.27
N ASN A 146 2.59 6.70 11.71
CA ASN A 146 2.46 7.81 10.79
C ASN A 146 3.18 7.47 9.49
N ILE A 147 2.55 7.73 8.35
CA ILE A 147 3.14 7.59 7.02
C ILE A 147 2.80 8.80 6.17
N GLY A 148 3.81 9.37 5.56
CA GLY A 148 3.69 10.49 4.63
C GLY A 148 4.34 10.22 3.30
N SER A 149 3.80 10.85 2.25
CA SER A 149 4.36 10.78 0.89
C SER A 149 4.16 12.07 0.11
N LEU A 150 5.13 12.33 -0.76
CA LEU A 150 5.06 13.31 -1.82
C LEU A 150 5.12 12.56 -3.14
N SER A 151 4.11 12.69 -3.98
CA SER A 151 4.06 12.07 -5.30
C SER A 151 3.88 13.10 -6.41
N TYR A 152 4.47 12.80 -7.57
CA TYR A 152 4.34 13.61 -8.77
C TYR A 152 3.98 12.73 -9.96
N HIS A 153 2.90 13.09 -10.65
CA HIS A 153 2.44 12.48 -11.89
C HIS A 153 2.78 13.35 -13.08
N ILE A 154 3.32 12.74 -14.15
CA ILE A 154 3.58 13.41 -15.41
C ILE A 154 2.62 12.85 -16.46
N GLY A 155 1.75 13.68 -17.04
CA GLY A 155 0.81 13.31 -18.11
C GLY A 155 -0.65 13.40 -17.69
N GLU A 156 -1.56 13.04 -18.60
CA GLU A 156 -3.02 13.02 -18.36
C GLU A 156 -3.44 11.67 -17.77
N GLU A 157 -4.46 11.65 -16.92
CA GLU A 157 -4.90 10.48 -16.11
C GLU A 157 -5.24 9.22 -16.93
N ASP A 158 -5.56 9.37 -18.21
CA ASP A 158 -5.99 8.25 -19.09
C ASP A 158 -4.86 7.61 -19.91
N ARG A 159 -3.62 8.07 -19.76
CA ARG A 159 -2.48 7.54 -20.52
C ARG A 159 -1.36 7.16 -19.57
N HIS A 160 -0.56 6.16 -19.93
CA HIS A 160 0.57 5.71 -19.11
C HIS A 160 1.47 6.86 -18.69
N HIS A 161 1.45 7.16 -17.40
CA HIS A 161 2.07 8.33 -16.81
C HIS A 161 3.37 7.95 -16.11
N GLY A 162 4.30 8.90 -16.08
CA GLY A 162 5.36 8.86 -15.10
C GLY A 162 4.76 9.08 -13.69
N TYR A 163 5.06 8.21 -12.75
CA TYR A 163 4.71 8.36 -11.33
C TYR A 163 5.97 8.29 -10.49
N TYR A 164 6.17 9.28 -9.65
CA TYR A 164 7.35 9.37 -8.79
C TYR A 164 6.89 9.69 -7.39
N ALA A 165 7.20 8.84 -6.44
CA ALA A 165 6.87 9.05 -5.04
C ALA A 165 8.08 8.82 -4.14
N VAL A 166 8.19 9.67 -3.14
CA VAL A 166 9.07 9.50 -2.00
C VAL A 166 8.25 9.61 -0.73
N GLY A 167 8.60 8.86 0.28
CA GLY A 167 7.87 8.92 1.52
C GLY A 167 8.66 8.43 2.71
N TYR A 168 8.04 8.56 3.85
CA TYR A 168 8.56 8.12 5.13
C TYR A 168 7.49 7.40 5.94
N ALA A 169 7.92 6.62 6.89
CA ALA A 169 7.09 6.05 7.93
C ALA A 169 7.76 6.25 9.29
N LEU A 170 6.97 6.56 10.30
CA LEU A 170 7.38 6.72 11.69
C LEU A 170 6.42 5.92 12.56
N GLY A 171 6.92 5.11 13.46
CA GLY A 171 6.04 4.35 14.33
C GLY A 171 6.59 4.14 15.73
N SER A 172 5.70 4.14 16.69
CA SER A 172 5.98 3.64 18.02
C SER A 172 4.97 2.55 18.35
N SER A 173 5.44 1.42 18.83
CA SER A 173 4.61 0.27 19.16
C SER A 173 5.05 -0.34 20.49
N PRO A 174 4.17 -1.08 21.19
CA PRO A 174 4.56 -1.85 22.36
C PRO A 174 5.71 -2.80 22.00
N SER A 175 6.70 -2.88 22.89
CA SER A 175 7.76 -3.89 22.78
C SER A 175 7.24 -5.23 23.30
N GLU A 176 7.61 -6.33 22.67
CA GLU A 176 7.31 -7.68 23.16
C GLU A 176 8.14 -8.04 24.41
N THR A 177 9.28 -7.37 24.59
CA THR A 177 10.28 -7.72 25.61
C THR A 177 10.41 -6.69 26.74
N SER A 178 9.81 -5.51 26.59
CA SER A 178 9.94 -4.40 27.55
C SER A 178 8.60 -3.70 27.75
N ALA A 179 8.41 -3.09 28.92
CA ALA A 179 7.27 -2.20 29.20
C ALA A 179 7.33 -0.89 28.39
N ASP A 180 8.47 -0.60 27.76
CA ASP A 180 8.69 0.59 26.95
C ASP A 180 8.24 0.38 25.50
N LYS A 181 7.89 1.48 24.84
CA LYS A 181 7.60 1.45 23.41
C LYS A 181 8.88 1.55 22.60
N THR A 182 8.93 0.76 21.53
CA THR A 182 10.00 0.90 20.51
C THR A 182 9.58 1.92 19.46
N PHE A 183 10.48 2.83 19.14
CA PHE A 183 10.33 3.76 18.02
C PHE A 183 11.16 3.28 16.83
N ASN A 184 10.54 3.29 15.65
CA ASN A 184 11.21 2.97 14.38
C ASN A 184 10.83 3.96 13.30
N TYR A 185 11.62 4.01 12.21
CA TYR A 185 11.34 4.81 11.02
C TYR A 185 11.78 4.09 9.75
N ALA A 186 11.21 4.49 8.63
CA ALA A 186 11.59 4.02 7.30
C ALA A 186 11.51 5.16 6.30
N LEU A 187 12.35 5.10 5.26
CA LEU A 187 12.26 5.94 4.06
C LEU A 187 12.00 5.04 2.86
N TRP A 188 11.18 5.50 1.92
CA TRP A 188 10.81 4.70 0.76
C TRP A 188 10.65 5.55 -0.50
N THR A 189 10.76 4.88 -1.66
CA THR A 189 10.54 5.44 -2.99
C THR A 189 9.75 4.48 -3.86
N LEU A 190 8.92 5.04 -4.75
CA LEU A 190 8.21 4.30 -5.79
C LEU A 190 8.25 5.12 -7.08
N ILE A 191 8.66 4.47 -8.17
CA ILE A 191 8.79 5.11 -9.49
C ILE A 191 8.15 4.21 -10.52
N GLU A 192 7.32 4.79 -11.39
CA GLU A 192 6.82 4.18 -12.61
C GLU A 192 7.17 5.08 -13.78
N GLN A 193 7.87 4.52 -14.77
CA GLN A 193 8.37 5.26 -15.92
C GLN A 193 7.91 4.61 -17.22
N PRO A 194 7.10 5.28 -18.05
CA PRO A 194 6.90 4.88 -19.43
C PRO A 194 8.22 4.92 -20.19
N LEU A 195 8.54 3.85 -20.93
CA LEU A 195 9.77 3.73 -21.69
C LEU A 195 9.53 3.86 -23.19
N LEU A 196 8.61 3.06 -23.74
CA LEU A 196 8.34 2.95 -25.16
C LEU A 196 6.85 2.84 -25.46
N HIS A 197 6.44 3.46 -26.56
CA HIS A 197 5.13 3.28 -27.18
C HIS A 197 5.30 2.62 -28.55
N ILE A 198 4.59 1.52 -28.79
CA ILE A 198 4.62 0.77 -30.05
C ILE A 198 3.17 0.58 -30.49
N GLY A 199 2.66 1.47 -31.32
CA GLY A 199 1.23 1.52 -31.65
C GLY A 199 0.38 1.81 -30.41
N GLU A 200 -0.54 0.92 -30.08
CA GLU A 200 -1.36 1.01 -28.87
C GLU A 200 -0.68 0.40 -27.62
N SER A 201 0.37 -0.40 -27.85
CA SER A 201 1.12 -1.04 -26.77
C SER A 201 2.14 -0.09 -26.16
N HIS A 202 2.44 -0.31 -24.88
CA HIS A 202 3.48 0.46 -24.20
C HIS A 202 4.24 -0.40 -23.19
N LEU A 203 5.53 -0.15 -23.18
CA LEU A 203 6.45 -0.72 -22.19
C LEU A 203 6.74 0.33 -21.13
N GLY A 204 6.64 -0.07 -19.88
CA GLY A 204 7.04 0.74 -18.73
C GLY A 204 7.97 -0.02 -17.80
N ALA A 205 8.68 0.73 -16.98
CA ALA A 205 9.52 0.21 -15.90
C ALA A 205 8.99 0.69 -14.56
N MET A 206 9.14 -0.14 -13.54
CA MET A 206 8.87 0.24 -12.16
C MET A 206 10.09 0.02 -11.28
N TRP A 207 10.20 0.85 -10.27
CA TRP A 207 11.15 0.75 -9.19
C TRP A 207 10.46 0.98 -7.85
N GLN A 208 10.80 0.15 -6.88
CA GLN A 208 10.42 0.31 -5.48
C GLN A 208 11.67 0.17 -4.63
N GLY A 209 11.79 0.95 -3.58
CA GLY A 209 12.93 0.83 -2.70
C GLY A 209 12.69 1.48 -1.35
N GLY A 210 13.42 1.01 -0.35
CA GLY A 210 13.36 1.61 0.95
C GLY A 210 14.40 1.10 1.93
N THR A 211 14.52 1.84 3.03
CA THR A 211 15.50 1.56 4.07
C THR A 211 14.95 1.89 5.46
N SER A 212 15.38 1.12 6.44
CA SER A 212 15.10 1.30 7.87
C SER A 212 16.39 1.09 8.69
N PRO A 213 16.48 1.64 9.92
CA PRO A 213 17.66 1.51 10.76
C PRO A 213 17.98 0.06 11.11
N ALA A 214 19.21 -0.38 10.85
CA ALA A 214 19.64 -1.76 11.09
C ALA A 214 19.56 -2.19 12.56
N SER A 215 19.69 -1.26 13.50
CA SER A 215 19.66 -1.54 14.94
C SER A 215 18.27 -1.78 15.53
N ARG A 216 17.21 -1.48 14.76
CA ARG A 216 15.81 -1.49 15.26
C ARG A 216 14.85 -2.23 14.34
N SER A 217 15.33 -2.71 13.19
CA SER A 217 14.48 -3.21 12.11
C SER A 217 14.78 -4.66 11.79
N THR A 218 13.74 -5.44 11.62
CA THR A 218 13.82 -6.80 11.08
C THR A 218 14.22 -6.75 9.62
N CYS A 219 13.54 -5.96 8.78
CA CYS A 219 13.93 -5.70 7.40
C CYS A 219 14.66 -4.35 7.31
N ARG A 220 15.90 -4.36 6.83
CA ARG A 220 16.78 -3.17 6.78
C ARG A 220 16.72 -2.45 5.46
N HIS A 221 16.66 -3.21 4.37
CA HIS A 221 16.61 -2.69 3.01
C HIS A 221 15.67 -3.54 2.17
N TYR A 222 14.97 -2.89 1.27
CA TYR A 222 14.14 -3.50 0.24
C TYR A 222 14.34 -2.78 -1.07
N TRP A 223 14.34 -3.53 -2.17
CA TRP A 223 14.17 -2.99 -3.51
C TRP A 223 13.43 -3.97 -4.41
N GLY A 224 12.68 -3.43 -5.36
CA GLY A 224 12.02 -4.15 -6.43
C GLY A 224 12.19 -3.39 -7.73
N ALA A 225 12.42 -4.10 -8.83
CA ALA A 225 12.51 -3.53 -10.16
C ALA A 225 11.79 -4.43 -11.17
N GLY A 226 11.01 -3.84 -12.07
CA GLY A 226 10.21 -4.60 -13.01
C GLY A 226 9.98 -3.88 -14.33
N LEU A 227 9.56 -4.67 -15.32
CA LEU A 227 9.12 -4.22 -16.63
C LEU A 227 7.68 -4.69 -16.84
N ILE A 228 6.85 -3.80 -17.35
CA ILE A 228 5.45 -4.05 -17.61
C ILE A 228 5.14 -3.69 -19.06
N TRP A 229 4.63 -4.65 -19.81
CA TRP A 229 4.14 -4.45 -21.16
C TRP A 229 2.61 -4.47 -21.13
N SER A 230 1.99 -3.38 -21.54
CA SER A 230 0.54 -3.17 -21.47
C SER A 230 -0.05 -2.95 -22.86
N ASN A 231 -1.39 -3.17 -22.95
CA ASN A 231 -2.18 -3.05 -24.18
C ASN A 231 -1.63 -3.89 -25.35
N ILE A 232 -1.27 -5.14 -25.07
CA ILE A 232 -0.76 -6.07 -26.09
C ILE A 232 -1.94 -6.56 -26.95
N PRO A 233 -1.99 -6.25 -28.27
CA PRO A 233 -3.03 -6.73 -29.16
C PRO A 233 -3.02 -8.28 -29.27
N PRO A 234 -4.17 -8.93 -29.56
CA PRO A 234 -5.47 -8.34 -29.84
C PRO A 234 -6.38 -8.15 -28.60
N ARG A 235 -5.95 -8.52 -27.40
CA ARG A 235 -6.81 -8.62 -26.21
C ARG A 235 -6.50 -7.61 -25.11
N MET A 236 -5.77 -6.55 -25.39
CA MET A 236 -5.41 -5.54 -24.36
C MET A 236 -4.79 -6.19 -23.10
N THR A 237 -3.93 -7.14 -23.30
CA THR A 237 -3.27 -7.92 -22.24
C THR A 237 -2.16 -7.10 -21.59
N GLN A 238 -1.91 -7.34 -20.33
CA GLN A 238 -0.71 -6.86 -19.62
C GLN A 238 0.15 -8.05 -19.21
N VAL A 239 1.46 -7.89 -19.34
CA VAL A 239 2.45 -8.86 -18.84
C VAL A 239 3.51 -8.09 -18.06
N GLY A 240 3.86 -8.56 -16.88
CA GLY A 240 4.87 -7.95 -16.02
C GLY A 240 5.86 -8.97 -15.50
N LEU A 241 7.13 -8.57 -15.48
CA LEU A 241 8.21 -9.30 -14.83
C LEU A 241 8.86 -8.38 -13.78
N VAL A 242 8.99 -8.86 -12.56
CA VAL A 242 9.60 -8.11 -11.47
C VAL A 242 10.56 -8.98 -10.67
N VAL A 243 11.60 -8.38 -10.17
CA VAL A 243 12.56 -8.98 -9.22
C VAL A 243 12.58 -8.13 -7.97
N ASN A 244 12.42 -8.78 -6.82
CA ASN A 244 12.41 -8.14 -5.51
C ASN A 244 13.51 -8.71 -4.63
N ARG A 245 14.05 -7.88 -3.76
CA ARG A 245 15.00 -8.32 -2.74
C ARG A 245 14.82 -7.57 -1.44
N ALA A 246 14.66 -8.33 -0.35
CA ALA A 246 14.67 -7.82 1.01
C ALA A 246 15.89 -8.34 1.77
N LEU A 247 16.47 -7.46 2.59
CA LEU A 247 17.59 -7.77 3.49
C LEU A 247 17.10 -7.66 4.93
N TYR A 248 17.02 -8.81 5.58
CA TYR A 248 16.62 -8.93 6.98
C TYR A 248 17.84 -8.92 7.90
N ALA A 249 17.60 -8.88 9.20
CA ALA A 249 18.64 -8.93 10.20
C ALA A 249 19.41 -10.27 10.17
N ASP A 250 18.73 -11.35 9.87
CA ASP A 250 19.16 -12.73 9.91
C ASP A 250 19.30 -13.40 8.52
N GLY A 251 19.00 -12.67 7.44
CA GLY A 251 19.09 -13.24 6.10
C GLY A 251 18.64 -12.32 4.98
N ARG A 252 18.36 -12.92 3.85
CA ARG A 252 17.87 -12.22 2.66
C ARG A 252 16.85 -13.07 1.92
N GLU A 253 15.85 -12.43 1.35
CA GLU A 253 14.88 -13.05 0.45
C GLU A 253 14.99 -12.39 -0.92
N THR A 254 14.90 -13.19 -1.98
CA THR A 254 14.84 -12.72 -3.36
C THR A 254 13.70 -13.44 -4.04
N ASP A 255 12.83 -12.68 -4.67
CA ASP A 255 11.64 -13.15 -5.33
C ASP A 255 11.62 -12.68 -6.79
N VAL A 256 11.08 -13.52 -7.67
CA VAL A 256 10.87 -13.21 -9.09
C VAL A 256 9.44 -13.56 -9.44
N GLU A 257 8.68 -12.58 -9.89
CA GLU A 257 7.29 -12.78 -10.32
C GLU A 257 7.15 -12.45 -11.80
N LEU A 258 6.57 -13.41 -12.55
CA LEU A 258 6.05 -13.22 -13.90
C LEU A 258 4.53 -13.31 -13.82
N THR A 259 3.85 -12.24 -14.16
CA THR A 259 2.39 -12.19 -14.10
C THR A 259 1.79 -11.67 -15.39
N GLY A 260 0.53 -12.00 -15.62
CA GLY A 260 -0.22 -11.54 -16.78
C GLY A 260 -1.69 -11.35 -16.46
N SER A 261 -2.28 -10.30 -17.03
CA SER A 261 -3.71 -9.99 -16.95
C SER A 261 -4.31 -9.91 -18.34
N PHE A 262 -5.45 -10.55 -18.54
CA PHE A 262 -6.18 -10.50 -19.81
C PHE A 262 -7.69 -10.52 -19.55
N PRO A 263 -8.49 -9.81 -20.36
CA PRO A 263 -9.93 -9.85 -20.25
C PRO A 263 -10.47 -11.20 -20.72
N VAL A 264 -11.35 -11.82 -19.92
CA VAL A 264 -11.97 -13.11 -20.24
C VAL A 264 -13.18 -12.94 -21.13
N CYS A 265 -13.88 -11.81 -21.02
CA CYS A 265 -15.06 -11.45 -21.82
C CYS A 265 -14.96 -10.01 -22.30
N ASN A 266 -15.34 -9.76 -23.56
CA ASN A 266 -15.58 -8.40 -24.05
C ASN A 266 -16.96 -7.96 -23.54
N HIS A 267 -17.03 -7.00 -22.65
CA HIS A 267 -18.24 -6.27 -22.29
C HIS A 267 -18.12 -4.83 -22.76
#